data_cacc93e37dbcda8dbcaf75e810160177
#
_entry.id   cacc93e37dbcda8dbcaf75e810160177
#
_cell.length_a   1.000
_cell.length_b   1.000
_cell.length_c   1.000
_cell.angle_alpha   90.00
_cell.angle_beta   90.00
_cell.angle_gamma   90.00
#
_symmetry.space_group_name_H-M   'P 1'
#
loop_
_entity.id
_entity.type
_entity.pdbx_description
1 polymer ?
#
loop_
_entity_poly.entity_id
_entity_poly.type
_entity_poly.pdbx_seq_one_letter_code
_entity_poly.pdbx_strand_id
1 'polypeptide(L)'
;MNKYVIGIDLGGTSVKYALIDEEGNFLFEGKLPSYAEVSEEAVIGQLTKAIEETTAFATGNGWGISGIGLGTPGIVDATGRIVLGGAENIKGWENLPLADLLESATGLPTRLANDANLMGLGETMYGAGRGATDVLFLTVGTGIGGAVIIDGKLFTGFGGRGTELGHIPLIANGEVCACGSVGCLEHYASATALVRRFTQRSTETGRTYAGEEINGELIVRLYKAGDTLATECLNEHCDYLGHGIAGFINIFSPQRIVIGGGLSEAGSFYIDKLRERAQRYAIADCALNTVIMPAELGNKAGCMGAASLVKQYV
;
A
#
# COMPACT_ATOMS: atom_id res chain seq x y z
N MET A 1 -29.27 12.63 3.85
CA MET A 1 -27.81 12.70 3.92
C MET A 1 -27.26 11.97 2.71
N ASN A 2 -26.25 12.51 2.07
CA ASN A 2 -25.60 11.86 0.93
C ASN A 2 -24.86 10.63 1.46
N LYS A 3 -25.15 9.46 0.88
CA LYS A 3 -24.65 8.16 1.38
C LYS A 3 -23.47 7.61 0.57
N TYR A 4 -23.08 8.32 -0.49
CA TYR A 4 -22.14 7.84 -1.49
C TYR A 4 -20.85 8.66 -1.49
N VAL A 5 -19.73 7.99 -1.66
CA VAL A 5 -18.40 8.61 -1.69
C VAL A 5 -17.65 8.16 -2.93
N ILE A 6 -16.89 9.05 -3.54
CA ILE A 6 -15.93 8.70 -4.58
C ILE A 6 -14.62 8.31 -3.90
N GLY A 7 -14.16 7.07 -4.13
CA GLY A 7 -12.85 6.59 -3.73
C GLY A 7 -11.93 6.50 -4.93
N ILE A 8 -10.76 7.15 -4.87
CA ILE A 8 -9.76 7.18 -5.95
C ILE A 8 -8.43 6.63 -5.44
N ASP A 9 -7.78 5.79 -6.25
CA ASP A 9 -6.45 5.24 -6.03
C ASP A 9 -5.56 5.63 -7.22
N LEU A 10 -4.68 6.63 -7.00
CA LEU A 10 -3.71 7.09 -7.97
C LEU A 10 -2.43 6.28 -7.86
N GLY A 11 -2.15 5.47 -8.84
CA GLY A 11 -0.87 4.78 -9.00
C GLY A 11 -0.01 5.39 -10.12
N GLY A 12 1.24 4.94 -10.23
CA GLY A 12 2.18 5.45 -11.23
C GLY A 12 1.74 5.28 -12.68
N THR A 13 0.88 4.32 -13.01
CA THR A 13 0.43 4.04 -14.39
C THR A 13 -1.07 4.20 -14.59
N SER A 14 -1.86 4.23 -13.54
CA SER A 14 -3.33 4.28 -13.64
C SER A 14 -3.98 4.94 -12.45
N VAL A 15 -5.12 5.56 -12.73
CA VAL A 15 -6.09 6.06 -11.74
C VAL A 15 -7.23 5.05 -11.69
N LYS A 16 -7.44 4.39 -10.56
CA LYS A 16 -8.61 3.56 -10.28
C LYS A 16 -9.60 4.39 -9.48
N TYR A 17 -10.88 4.27 -9.75
CA TYR A 17 -11.90 5.05 -9.06
C TYR A 17 -13.21 4.28 -8.95
N ALA A 18 -13.97 4.59 -7.92
CA ALA A 18 -15.25 3.94 -7.68
C ALA A 18 -16.22 4.88 -6.95
N LEU A 19 -17.53 4.67 -7.20
CA LEU A 19 -18.60 5.16 -6.33
C LEU A 19 -18.92 4.06 -5.32
N ILE A 20 -18.83 4.40 -4.03
CA ILE A 20 -18.91 3.43 -2.93
C ILE A 20 -20.01 3.89 -1.96
N ASP A 21 -20.88 2.93 -1.55
CA ASP A 21 -21.92 3.18 -0.55
C ASP A 21 -21.40 3.08 0.91
N GLU A 22 -22.31 3.21 1.88
CA GLU A 22 -21.97 3.12 3.31
C GLU A 22 -21.48 1.73 3.71
N GLU A 23 -21.95 0.69 3.06
CA GLU A 23 -21.60 -0.71 3.29
C GLU A 23 -20.28 -1.13 2.61
N GLY A 24 -19.71 -0.27 1.76
CA GLY A 24 -18.48 -0.55 1.01
C GLY A 24 -18.69 -1.24 -0.34
N ASN A 25 -19.94 -1.28 -0.83
CA ASN A 25 -20.22 -1.85 -2.15
C ASN A 25 -19.81 -0.88 -3.26
N PHE A 26 -19.20 -1.43 -4.31
CA PHE A 26 -18.87 -0.70 -5.53
C PHE A 26 -20.11 -0.60 -6.40
N LEU A 27 -20.64 0.60 -6.59
CA LEU A 27 -21.82 0.86 -7.42
C LEU A 27 -21.43 1.26 -8.85
N PHE A 28 -20.23 1.84 -8.99
CA PHE A 28 -19.59 2.17 -10.24
C PHE A 28 -18.08 2.06 -10.04
N GLU A 29 -17.36 1.59 -11.03
CA GLU A 29 -15.91 1.54 -11.00
C GLU A 29 -15.32 1.82 -12.38
N GLY A 30 -14.14 2.42 -12.40
CA GLY A 30 -13.43 2.73 -13.62
C GLY A 30 -11.92 2.76 -13.43
N LYS A 31 -11.22 2.81 -14.57
CA LYS A 31 -9.77 2.91 -14.61
C LYS A 31 -9.34 3.78 -15.79
N LEU A 32 -8.49 4.75 -15.53
CA LEU A 32 -7.88 5.64 -16.53
C LEU A 32 -6.35 5.53 -16.46
N PRO A 33 -5.60 5.87 -17.53
CA PRO A 33 -4.15 6.05 -17.44
C PRO A 33 -3.86 7.24 -16.53
N SER A 34 -2.80 7.18 -15.70
CA SER A 34 -2.43 8.30 -14.83
C SER A 34 -1.70 9.42 -15.56
N TYR A 35 -0.93 9.08 -16.61
CA TYR A 35 0.01 9.99 -17.29
C TYR A 35 1.03 10.65 -16.32
N ALA A 36 1.42 9.92 -15.28
CA ALA A 36 2.36 10.39 -14.26
C ALA A 36 3.71 10.83 -14.85
N GLU A 37 4.15 10.19 -15.93
CA GLU A 37 5.39 10.50 -16.65
C GLU A 37 5.30 11.78 -17.50
N VAL A 38 4.10 12.31 -17.73
CA VAL A 38 3.89 13.46 -18.61
C VAL A 38 4.00 14.77 -17.82
N SER A 39 3.03 15.04 -16.93
CA SER A 39 3.04 16.24 -16.07
C SER A 39 1.99 16.14 -14.97
N GLU A 40 2.08 17.05 -13.97
CA GLU A 40 1.06 17.17 -12.91
C GLU A 40 -0.32 17.55 -13.47
N GLU A 41 -0.39 18.44 -14.47
CA GLU A 41 -1.66 18.85 -15.07
C GLU A 41 -2.33 17.67 -15.80
N ALA A 42 -1.54 16.79 -16.43
CA ALA A 42 -2.07 15.58 -17.06
C ALA A 42 -2.68 14.63 -16.03
N VAL A 43 -2.02 14.46 -14.89
CA VAL A 43 -2.55 13.64 -13.78
C VAL A 43 -3.83 14.26 -13.22
N ILE A 44 -3.83 15.58 -12.91
CA ILE A 44 -5.01 16.30 -12.40
C ILE A 44 -6.17 16.20 -13.39
N GLY A 45 -5.91 16.31 -14.70
CA GLY A 45 -6.91 16.11 -15.73
C GLY A 45 -7.56 14.73 -15.70
N GLN A 46 -6.77 13.66 -15.46
CA GLN A 46 -7.32 12.30 -15.32
C GLN A 46 -8.12 12.13 -14.03
N LEU A 47 -7.67 12.72 -12.92
CA LEU A 47 -8.42 12.73 -11.67
C LEU A 47 -9.76 13.44 -11.82
N THR A 48 -9.77 14.64 -12.42
CA THR A 48 -11.00 15.39 -12.69
C THR A 48 -11.96 14.59 -13.57
N LYS A 49 -11.45 13.98 -14.64
CA LYS A 49 -12.25 13.12 -15.51
C LYS A 49 -12.86 11.93 -14.76
N ALA A 50 -12.11 11.26 -13.91
CA ALA A 50 -12.61 10.15 -13.08
C ALA A 50 -13.76 10.62 -12.16
N ILE A 51 -13.62 11.82 -11.56
CA ILE A 51 -14.65 12.42 -10.70
C ILE A 51 -15.89 12.76 -11.51
N GLU A 52 -15.74 13.38 -12.69
CA GLU A 52 -16.83 13.73 -13.59
C GLU A 52 -17.63 12.50 -14.05
N GLU A 53 -16.96 11.43 -14.47
CA GLU A 53 -17.61 10.16 -14.88
C GLU A 53 -18.40 9.55 -13.72
N THR A 54 -17.82 9.53 -12.53
CA THR A 54 -18.48 8.99 -11.33
C THR A 54 -19.66 9.85 -10.89
N THR A 55 -19.51 11.17 -10.96
CA THR A 55 -20.56 12.14 -10.62
C THR A 55 -21.73 12.06 -11.60
N ALA A 56 -21.45 11.92 -12.89
CA ALA A 56 -22.49 11.75 -13.91
C ALA A 56 -23.31 10.47 -13.67
N PHE A 57 -22.64 9.37 -13.32
CA PHE A 57 -23.31 8.11 -12.96
C PHE A 57 -24.19 8.28 -11.72
N ALA A 58 -23.68 8.88 -10.64
CA ALA A 58 -24.44 9.12 -9.42
C ALA A 58 -25.66 10.00 -9.66
N THR A 59 -25.49 11.11 -10.39
CA THR A 59 -26.57 12.05 -10.74
C THR A 59 -27.66 11.38 -11.58
N GLY A 60 -27.26 10.54 -12.55
CA GLY A 60 -28.21 9.78 -13.38
C GLY A 60 -29.10 8.82 -12.56
N ASN A 61 -28.62 8.39 -11.39
CA ASN A 61 -29.37 7.56 -10.44
C ASN A 61 -30.05 8.34 -9.31
N GLY A 62 -29.97 9.65 -9.31
CA GLY A 62 -30.53 10.51 -8.24
C GLY A 62 -29.76 10.43 -6.92
N TRP A 63 -28.51 10.04 -6.94
CA TRP A 63 -27.66 9.86 -5.75
C TRP A 63 -26.78 11.08 -5.49
N GLY A 64 -26.74 11.50 -4.22
CA GLY A 64 -25.86 12.60 -3.79
C GLY A 64 -24.52 12.08 -3.30
N ILE A 65 -23.42 12.74 -3.70
CA ILE A 65 -22.06 12.41 -3.28
C ILE A 65 -21.68 13.28 -2.07
N SER A 66 -21.12 12.66 -1.02
CA SER A 66 -20.67 13.35 0.20
C SER A 66 -19.29 13.98 0.04
N GLY A 67 -18.42 13.38 -0.78
CA GLY A 67 -17.06 13.85 -0.98
C GLY A 67 -16.18 12.85 -1.73
N ILE A 68 -14.92 13.23 -1.87
CA ILE A 68 -13.88 12.49 -2.58
C ILE A 68 -12.78 12.12 -1.61
N GLY A 69 -12.44 10.84 -1.54
CA GLY A 69 -11.20 10.37 -0.95
C GLY A 69 -10.21 10.00 -2.05
N LEU A 70 -8.95 10.37 -1.89
CA LEU A 70 -7.93 10.12 -2.91
C LEU A 70 -6.64 9.60 -2.27
N GLY A 71 -6.23 8.41 -2.69
CA GLY A 71 -4.91 7.86 -2.45
C GLY A 71 -3.92 8.36 -3.49
N THR A 72 -2.78 8.84 -3.04
CA THR A 72 -1.72 9.36 -3.91
C THR A 72 -0.35 8.84 -3.47
N PRO A 73 0.58 8.60 -4.41
CA PRO A 73 1.97 8.42 -4.04
C PRO A 73 2.52 9.64 -3.30
N GLY A 74 3.50 9.41 -2.44
CA GLY A 74 4.18 10.45 -1.67
C GLY A 74 3.55 10.74 -0.31
N ILE A 75 4.06 11.77 0.34
CA ILE A 75 3.68 12.21 1.68
C ILE A 75 2.56 13.25 1.58
N VAL A 76 1.49 13.04 2.31
CA VAL A 76 0.37 13.99 2.42
C VAL A 76 0.40 14.65 3.80
N ASP A 77 0.12 15.93 3.86
CA ASP A 77 0.08 16.69 5.11
C ASP A 77 -1.02 16.18 6.08
N ALA A 78 -0.90 16.49 7.36
CA ALA A 78 -1.83 16.02 8.40
C ALA A 78 -3.28 16.47 8.21
N THR A 79 -3.52 17.49 7.38
CA THR A 79 -4.89 17.97 7.08
C THR A 79 -5.52 17.21 5.91
N GLY A 80 -4.74 16.37 5.21
CA GLY A 80 -5.19 15.64 4.01
C GLY A 80 -5.49 16.56 2.82
N ARG A 81 -4.74 17.65 2.66
CA ARG A 81 -4.99 18.63 1.59
C ARG A 81 -3.84 18.84 0.64
N ILE A 82 -2.60 18.68 1.10
CA ILE A 82 -1.39 19.03 0.35
C ILE A 82 -0.52 17.78 0.20
N VAL A 83 -0.10 17.50 -1.04
CA VAL A 83 0.99 16.56 -1.29
C VAL A 83 2.29 17.30 -1.02
N LEU A 84 3.04 16.82 -0.01
CA LEU A 84 4.28 17.48 0.42
C LEU A 84 5.49 17.12 -0.44
N GLY A 85 5.49 15.94 -1.05
CA GLY A 85 6.56 15.40 -1.89
C GLY A 85 6.74 13.89 -1.72
N GLY A 86 7.88 13.34 -2.17
CA GLY A 86 8.14 11.89 -2.07
C GLY A 86 7.47 11.04 -3.16
N ALA A 87 7.04 11.66 -4.27
CA ALA A 87 6.48 10.99 -5.43
C ALA A 87 7.28 11.37 -6.69
N GLU A 88 8.55 10.98 -6.71
CA GLU A 88 9.52 11.36 -7.75
C GLU A 88 9.16 10.89 -9.16
N ASN A 89 8.27 9.91 -9.26
CA ASN A 89 7.73 9.40 -10.51
C ASN A 89 6.66 10.30 -11.14
N ILE A 90 6.21 11.35 -10.44
CA ILE A 90 5.25 12.34 -10.95
C ILE A 90 5.90 13.72 -10.88
N LYS A 91 6.15 14.33 -12.03
CA LYS A 91 6.74 15.68 -12.09
C LYS A 91 5.80 16.71 -11.47
N GLY A 92 6.32 17.63 -10.66
CA GLY A 92 5.53 18.69 -10.03
C GLY A 92 4.70 18.21 -8.82
N TRP A 93 4.78 16.95 -8.43
CA TRP A 93 3.99 16.36 -7.33
C TRP A 93 4.58 16.69 -5.96
N GLU A 94 4.88 17.96 -5.75
CA GLU A 94 5.52 18.48 -4.54
C GLU A 94 4.92 19.83 -4.15
N ASN A 95 4.63 20.02 -2.86
CA ASN A 95 3.97 21.20 -2.31
C ASN A 95 2.66 21.55 -3.04
N LEU A 96 1.96 20.52 -3.53
CA LEU A 96 0.78 20.64 -4.37
C LEU A 96 -0.50 20.67 -3.53
N PRO A 97 -1.30 21.74 -3.53
CA PRO A 97 -2.58 21.81 -2.81
C PRO A 97 -3.68 21.05 -3.59
N LEU A 98 -3.46 19.75 -3.80
CA LEU A 98 -4.25 18.90 -4.69
C LEU A 98 -5.74 18.83 -4.29
N ALA A 99 -6.03 18.79 -2.98
CA ALA A 99 -7.43 18.80 -2.52
C ALA A 99 -8.15 20.09 -2.92
N ASP A 100 -7.51 21.27 -2.75
CA ASP A 100 -8.10 22.57 -3.11
C ASP A 100 -8.34 22.68 -4.61
N LEU A 101 -7.40 22.15 -5.43
CA LEU A 101 -7.54 22.13 -6.90
C LEU A 101 -8.74 21.26 -7.33
N LEU A 102 -8.88 20.07 -6.76
CA LEU A 102 -10.00 19.18 -7.08
C LEU A 102 -11.33 19.70 -6.55
N GLU A 103 -11.38 20.28 -5.34
CA GLU A 103 -12.57 20.92 -4.80
C GLU A 103 -13.02 22.11 -5.68
N SER A 104 -12.07 22.94 -6.14
CA SER A 104 -12.36 24.07 -7.03
C SER A 104 -12.92 23.61 -8.39
N ALA A 105 -12.41 22.50 -8.92
CA ALA A 105 -12.85 21.95 -10.20
C ALA A 105 -14.21 21.25 -10.12
N THR A 106 -14.51 20.58 -9.00
CA THR A 106 -15.65 19.64 -8.91
C THR A 106 -16.76 20.06 -7.94
N GLY A 107 -16.48 20.99 -7.03
CA GLY A 107 -17.39 21.42 -5.97
C GLY A 107 -17.59 20.38 -4.87
N LEU A 108 -16.83 19.27 -4.85
CA LEU A 108 -16.96 18.20 -3.87
C LEU A 108 -15.81 18.26 -2.83
N PRO A 109 -16.12 18.17 -1.53
CA PRO A 109 -15.10 18.08 -0.49
C PRO A 109 -14.12 16.93 -0.76
N THR A 110 -12.80 17.21 -0.69
CA THR A 110 -11.75 16.25 -1.03
C THR A 110 -10.80 16.04 0.15
N ARG A 111 -10.41 14.78 0.38
CA ARG A 111 -9.38 14.41 1.35
C ARG A 111 -8.38 13.45 0.72
N LEU A 112 -7.11 13.70 1.01
CA LEU A 112 -5.96 12.96 0.50
C LEU A 112 -5.33 12.13 1.61
N ALA A 113 -4.74 11.00 1.24
CA ALA A 113 -3.74 10.29 2.05
C ALA A 113 -2.77 9.54 1.13
N ASN A 114 -1.67 9.05 1.70
CA ASN A 114 -0.77 8.16 0.97
C ASN A 114 -1.51 6.89 0.51
N ASP A 115 -1.18 6.36 -0.66
CA ASP A 115 -1.82 5.20 -1.29
C ASP A 115 -1.74 3.93 -0.41
N ALA A 116 -0.57 3.61 0.14
CA ALA A 116 -0.43 2.45 1.04
C ALA A 116 -1.19 2.65 2.37
N ASN A 117 -1.26 3.89 2.87
CA ASN A 117 -2.07 4.20 4.05
C ASN A 117 -3.55 3.91 3.80
N LEU A 118 -4.06 4.26 2.62
CA LEU A 118 -5.46 3.98 2.27
C LEU A 118 -5.71 2.49 2.00
N MET A 119 -4.76 1.78 1.40
CA MET A 119 -4.89 0.32 1.29
C MET A 119 -5.07 -0.32 2.68
N GLY A 120 -4.25 0.08 3.66
CA GLY A 120 -4.37 -0.40 5.04
C GLY A 120 -5.67 0.00 5.72
N LEU A 121 -6.15 1.23 5.50
CA LEU A 121 -7.44 1.68 6.02
C LEU A 121 -8.60 0.87 5.40
N GLY A 122 -8.55 0.61 4.10
CA GLY A 122 -9.53 -0.23 3.39
C GLY A 122 -9.59 -1.64 3.97
N GLU A 123 -8.43 -2.30 4.12
CA GLU A 123 -8.33 -3.62 4.74
C GLU A 123 -8.82 -3.64 6.19
N THR A 124 -8.61 -2.57 6.94
CA THR A 124 -9.09 -2.46 8.33
C THR A 124 -10.60 -2.34 8.38
N MET A 125 -11.20 -1.58 7.47
CA MET A 125 -12.64 -1.33 7.49
C MET A 125 -13.47 -2.45 6.84
N TYR A 126 -12.97 -3.04 5.76
CA TYR A 126 -13.77 -3.94 4.93
C TYR A 126 -13.12 -5.29 4.64
N GLY A 127 -11.82 -5.45 4.87
CA GLY A 127 -11.04 -6.64 4.54
C GLY A 127 -10.54 -7.42 5.76
N ALA A 128 -9.32 -7.91 5.65
CA ALA A 128 -8.66 -8.77 6.62
C ALA A 128 -8.52 -8.13 8.02
N GLY A 129 -8.45 -6.80 8.12
CA GLY A 129 -8.39 -6.05 9.38
C GLY A 129 -9.74 -5.85 10.07
N ARG A 130 -10.87 -6.18 9.43
CA ARG A 130 -12.22 -5.86 9.92
C ARG A 130 -12.50 -6.41 11.32
N GLY A 131 -12.98 -5.52 12.21
CA GLY A 131 -13.29 -5.85 13.62
C GLY A 131 -12.12 -5.70 14.57
N ALA A 132 -10.93 -5.30 14.11
CA ALA A 132 -9.81 -4.89 14.92
C ALA A 132 -9.68 -3.35 14.93
N THR A 133 -9.15 -2.79 16.02
CA THR A 133 -8.91 -1.36 16.19
C THR A 133 -7.44 -0.99 15.97
N ASP A 134 -6.54 -1.93 16.22
CA ASP A 134 -5.10 -1.74 16.12
C ASP A 134 -4.54 -2.69 15.06
N VAL A 135 -4.32 -2.14 13.87
CA VAL A 135 -3.94 -2.90 12.67
C VAL A 135 -2.71 -2.28 12.03
N LEU A 136 -1.76 -3.13 11.68
CA LEU A 136 -0.67 -2.77 10.77
C LEU A 136 -0.95 -3.37 9.39
N PHE A 137 -0.72 -2.61 8.37
CA PHE A 137 -0.75 -3.07 6.99
C PHE A 137 0.64 -2.90 6.36
N LEU A 138 1.08 -3.92 5.65
CA LEU A 138 2.29 -3.88 4.83
C LEU A 138 1.94 -4.32 3.41
N THR A 139 2.25 -3.52 2.42
CA THR A 139 2.23 -3.94 1.02
C THR A 139 3.65 -4.28 0.57
N VAL A 140 3.85 -5.53 0.12
CA VAL A 140 5.15 -6.05 -0.34
C VAL A 140 5.10 -6.25 -1.84
N GLY A 141 5.60 -5.25 -2.55
CA GLY A 141 5.62 -5.18 -4.01
C GLY A 141 6.97 -4.67 -4.53
N THR A 142 6.96 -3.72 -5.46
CA THR A 142 8.17 -3.04 -5.95
C THR A 142 8.97 -2.45 -4.79
N GLY A 143 8.27 -1.84 -3.83
CA GLY A 143 8.79 -1.40 -2.55
C GLY A 143 8.02 -2.05 -1.39
N ILE A 144 8.16 -1.48 -0.19
CA ILE A 144 7.38 -1.80 1.00
C ILE A 144 6.70 -0.54 1.50
N GLY A 145 5.40 -0.43 1.24
CA GLY A 145 4.56 0.59 1.85
C GLY A 145 3.84 0.04 3.09
N GLY A 146 3.20 0.92 3.85
CA GLY A 146 2.46 0.48 5.01
C GLY A 146 1.46 1.48 5.55
N ALA A 147 0.66 1.00 6.50
CA ALA A 147 -0.26 1.82 7.29
C ALA A 147 -0.25 1.37 8.74
N VAL A 148 -0.46 2.32 9.63
CA VAL A 148 -0.65 2.09 11.06
C VAL A 148 -2.03 2.61 11.43
N ILE A 149 -2.89 1.75 11.94
CA ILE A 149 -4.20 2.09 12.46
C ILE A 149 -4.18 1.87 13.96
N ILE A 150 -4.52 2.89 14.74
CA ILE A 150 -4.59 2.89 16.19
C ILE A 150 -5.97 3.41 16.62
N ASP A 151 -6.66 2.68 17.49
CA ASP A 151 -8.03 3.01 17.90
C ASP A 151 -8.99 3.22 16.71
N GLY A 152 -8.81 2.43 15.64
CA GLY A 152 -9.62 2.50 14.43
C GLY A 152 -9.34 3.70 13.53
N LYS A 153 -8.29 4.48 13.80
CA LYS A 153 -7.91 5.68 13.04
C LYS A 153 -6.55 5.54 12.41
N LEU A 154 -6.41 6.09 11.21
CA LEU A 154 -5.13 6.14 10.53
C LEU A 154 -4.16 7.03 11.32
N PHE A 155 -3.01 6.48 11.69
CA PHE A 155 -1.91 7.19 12.33
C PHE A 155 -0.85 7.54 11.28
N THR A 156 -0.58 8.83 11.09
CA THR A 156 0.35 9.34 10.08
C THR A 156 1.55 10.10 10.69
N GLY A 157 1.66 10.10 12.01
CA GLY A 157 2.73 10.83 12.70
C GLY A 157 2.54 12.35 12.70
N PHE A 158 3.52 13.06 13.23
CA PHE A 158 3.48 14.52 13.27
C PHE A 158 3.57 15.12 11.87
N GLY A 159 2.60 15.94 11.53
CA GLY A 159 2.55 16.62 10.22
C GLY A 159 2.30 15.71 9.02
N GLY A 160 1.80 14.47 9.25
CA GLY A 160 1.56 13.50 8.16
C GLY A 160 2.83 12.82 7.62
N ARG A 161 3.98 12.95 8.29
CA ARG A 161 5.31 12.51 7.81
C ARG A 161 5.79 11.21 8.43
N GLY A 162 4.92 10.44 9.07
CA GLY A 162 5.26 9.17 9.71
C GLY A 162 4.76 7.95 8.94
N THR A 163 4.97 6.78 9.56
CA THR A 163 4.50 5.47 9.05
C THR A 163 5.17 4.97 7.77
N GLU A 164 6.38 5.46 7.48
CA GLU A 164 7.24 4.96 6.40
C GLU A 164 7.87 3.60 6.79
N LEU A 165 7.02 2.57 6.90
CA LEU A 165 7.38 1.27 7.49
C LEU A 165 8.47 0.53 6.69
N GLY A 166 8.52 0.71 5.39
CA GLY A 166 9.56 0.13 4.53
C GLY A 166 10.94 0.74 4.74
N HIS A 167 11.01 1.96 5.30
CA HIS A 167 12.26 2.69 5.45
C HIS A 167 12.85 2.66 6.86
N ILE A 168 12.33 1.79 7.75
CA ILE A 168 13.03 1.53 9.01
C ILE A 168 14.41 0.92 8.74
N PRO A 169 15.47 1.35 9.43
CA PRO A 169 16.79 0.77 9.28
C PRO A 169 16.82 -0.64 9.90
N LEU A 170 16.96 -1.66 9.04
CA LEU A 170 17.07 -3.06 9.45
C LEU A 170 18.51 -3.48 9.66
N ILE A 171 19.41 -3.01 8.79
CA ILE A 171 20.83 -3.39 8.79
C ILE A 171 21.69 -2.14 9.04
N ALA A 172 22.38 -2.11 10.18
CA ALA A 172 23.33 -1.04 10.47
C ALA A 172 24.47 -1.04 9.45
N ASN A 173 24.75 0.13 8.85
CA ASN A 173 25.72 0.28 7.78
C ASN A 173 25.48 -0.63 6.57
N GLY A 174 24.21 -0.95 6.29
CA GLY A 174 23.79 -1.75 5.14
C GLY A 174 23.87 -0.99 3.81
N GLU A 175 23.19 -1.50 2.80
CA GLU A 175 23.17 -0.90 1.47
C GLU A 175 22.37 0.42 1.43
N VAL A 176 22.74 1.31 0.50
CA VAL A 176 22.02 2.58 0.29
C VAL A 176 20.63 2.29 -0.28
N CYS A 177 19.62 2.86 0.35
CA CYS A 177 18.24 2.80 -0.12
C CYS A 177 17.93 3.97 -1.07
N ALA A 178 16.96 3.78 -1.96
CA ALA A 178 16.49 4.82 -2.88
C ALA A 178 15.99 6.09 -2.16
N CYS A 179 15.51 5.97 -0.92
CA CYS A 179 15.11 7.11 -0.09
C CYS A 179 16.27 7.97 0.43
N GLY A 180 17.52 7.62 0.09
CA GLY A 180 18.73 8.31 0.56
C GLY A 180 19.27 7.83 1.91
N SER A 181 18.54 6.95 2.62
CA SER A 181 18.99 6.33 3.88
C SER A 181 19.76 5.04 3.62
N VAL A 182 20.22 4.38 4.69
CA VAL A 182 21.04 3.17 4.63
C VAL A 182 20.39 2.05 5.41
N GLY A 183 20.39 0.84 4.83
CA GLY A 183 19.95 -0.37 5.52
C GLY A 183 18.43 -0.52 5.70
N CYS A 184 17.61 0.18 4.92
CA CYS A 184 16.14 0.13 5.02
C CYS A 184 15.59 -1.28 4.78
N LEU A 185 14.52 -1.64 5.50
CA LEU A 185 13.79 -2.90 5.34
C LEU A 185 13.42 -3.18 3.88
N GLU A 186 12.90 -2.20 3.18
CA GLU A 186 12.51 -2.29 1.76
C GLU A 186 13.64 -2.80 0.87
N HIS A 187 14.85 -2.31 1.09
CA HIS A 187 16.02 -2.67 0.28
C HIS A 187 16.34 -4.18 0.35
N TYR A 188 15.97 -4.84 1.44
CA TYR A 188 16.23 -6.28 1.66
C TYR A 188 14.99 -7.16 1.49
N ALA A 189 13.80 -6.63 1.74
CA ALA A 189 12.57 -7.41 1.89
C ALA A 189 11.44 -7.02 0.93
N SER A 190 11.66 -6.15 -0.07
CA SER A 190 10.69 -5.95 -1.15
C SER A 190 10.71 -7.11 -2.15
N ALA A 191 9.68 -7.23 -3.00
CA ALA A 191 9.67 -8.20 -4.10
C ALA A 191 10.82 -7.90 -5.09
N THR A 192 11.10 -6.62 -5.35
CA THR A 192 12.26 -6.20 -6.16
C THR A 192 13.57 -6.67 -5.54
N ALA A 193 13.73 -6.59 -4.22
CA ALA A 193 14.92 -7.08 -3.54
C ALA A 193 15.07 -8.60 -3.65
N LEU A 194 13.98 -9.35 -3.56
CA LEU A 194 13.97 -10.79 -3.78
C LEU A 194 14.41 -11.14 -5.20
N VAL A 195 13.85 -10.49 -6.21
CA VAL A 195 14.20 -10.68 -7.64
C VAL A 195 15.66 -10.33 -7.88
N ARG A 196 16.14 -9.19 -7.38
CA ARG A 196 17.55 -8.76 -7.50
C ARG A 196 18.51 -9.81 -6.93
N ARG A 197 18.26 -10.29 -5.71
CA ARG A 197 19.05 -11.31 -5.03
C ARG A 197 19.07 -12.63 -5.80
N PHE A 198 17.92 -13.08 -6.25
CA PHE A 198 17.81 -14.30 -7.04
C PHE A 198 18.54 -14.19 -8.38
N THR A 199 18.40 -13.07 -9.09
CA THR A 199 19.09 -12.80 -10.36
C THR A 199 20.61 -12.81 -10.18
N GLN A 200 21.13 -12.11 -9.17
CA GLN A 200 22.55 -12.08 -8.88
C GLN A 200 23.10 -13.49 -8.62
N ARG A 201 22.50 -14.26 -7.72
CA ARG A 201 22.96 -15.62 -7.39
C ARG A 201 22.80 -16.60 -8.54
N SER A 202 21.79 -16.43 -9.38
CA SER A 202 21.62 -17.20 -10.61
C SER A 202 22.79 -16.98 -11.57
N THR A 203 23.18 -15.72 -11.75
CA THR A 203 24.32 -15.35 -12.60
C THR A 203 25.63 -15.92 -12.02
N GLU A 204 25.88 -15.77 -10.73
CA GLU A 204 27.07 -16.31 -10.05
C GLU A 204 27.20 -17.83 -10.16
N THR A 205 26.07 -18.55 -10.21
CA THR A 205 26.01 -20.01 -10.33
C THR A 205 25.84 -20.52 -11.76
N GLY A 206 25.83 -19.62 -12.76
CA GLY A 206 25.66 -19.95 -14.18
C GLY A 206 24.27 -20.55 -14.52
N ARG A 207 23.25 -20.31 -13.69
CA ARG A 207 21.89 -20.80 -13.95
C ARG A 207 21.16 -19.93 -14.95
N THR A 208 20.42 -20.57 -15.84
CA THR A 208 19.56 -19.90 -16.82
C THR A 208 18.14 -20.48 -16.76
N TYR A 209 17.14 -19.67 -17.07
CA TYR A 209 15.72 -20.03 -16.95
C TYR A 209 15.01 -20.01 -18.32
N ALA A 210 15.60 -20.66 -19.30
CA ALA A 210 15.00 -20.96 -20.62
C ALA A 210 14.24 -19.79 -21.30
N GLY A 211 14.77 -18.56 -21.20
CA GLY A 211 14.18 -17.36 -21.80
C GLY A 211 13.01 -16.75 -21.01
N GLU A 212 12.71 -17.27 -19.82
CA GLU A 212 11.72 -16.65 -18.93
C GLU A 212 12.35 -15.43 -18.21
N GLU A 213 11.54 -14.39 -18.03
CA GLU A 213 11.90 -13.23 -17.21
C GLU A 213 11.94 -13.62 -15.73
N ILE A 214 13.03 -13.26 -15.04
CA ILE A 214 13.13 -13.48 -13.61
C ILE A 214 12.24 -12.45 -12.89
N ASN A 215 11.17 -12.93 -12.27
CA ASN A 215 10.22 -12.16 -11.48
C ASN A 215 9.77 -12.95 -10.23
N GLY A 216 8.93 -12.34 -9.39
CA GLY A 216 8.44 -12.98 -8.17
C GLY A 216 7.66 -14.27 -8.41
N GLU A 217 6.88 -14.34 -9.48
CA GLU A 217 6.09 -15.54 -9.84
C GLU A 217 6.99 -16.72 -10.21
N LEU A 218 8.03 -16.48 -11.02
CA LEU A 218 9.03 -17.50 -11.35
C LEU A 218 9.69 -18.05 -10.09
N ILE A 219 10.14 -17.18 -9.18
CA ILE A 219 10.82 -17.58 -7.95
C ILE A 219 9.90 -18.42 -7.07
N VAL A 220 8.63 -18.02 -6.91
CA VAL A 220 7.62 -18.79 -6.16
C VAL A 220 7.35 -20.15 -6.81
N ARG A 221 7.26 -20.21 -8.13
CA ARG A 221 7.06 -21.46 -8.87
C ARG A 221 8.25 -22.41 -8.68
N LEU A 222 9.47 -21.89 -8.80
CA LEU A 222 10.71 -22.66 -8.56
C LEU A 222 10.81 -23.15 -7.12
N TYR A 223 10.46 -22.30 -6.15
CA TYR A 223 10.38 -22.68 -4.75
C TYR A 223 9.41 -23.87 -4.54
N LYS A 224 8.21 -23.80 -5.11
CA LYS A 224 7.22 -24.90 -5.03
C LYS A 224 7.69 -26.19 -5.72
N ALA A 225 8.57 -26.07 -6.71
CA ALA A 225 9.22 -27.20 -7.39
C ALA A 225 10.44 -27.76 -6.63
N GLY A 226 10.82 -27.17 -5.49
CA GLY A 226 11.94 -27.61 -4.68
C GLY A 226 13.32 -27.11 -5.15
N ASP A 227 13.37 -26.06 -5.98
CA ASP A 227 14.64 -25.43 -6.38
C ASP A 227 15.36 -24.86 -5.15
N THR A 228 16.63 -25.24 -4.98
CA THR A 228 17.43 -24.87 -3.81
C THR A 228 17.70 -23.37 -3.75
N LEU A 229 18.05 -22.74 -4.88
CA LEU A 229 18.36 -21.32 -4.92
C LEU A 229 17.11 -20.46 -4.62
N ALA A 230 15.96 -20.82 -5.23
CA ALA A 230 14.71 -20.15 -4.94
C ALA A 230 14.31 -20.31 -3.47
N THR A 231 14.55 -21.49 -2.89
CA THR A 231 14.29 -21.78 -1.47
C THR A 231 15.17 -20.91 -0.56
N GLU A 232 16.46 -20.81 -0.84
CA GLU A 232 17.39 -19.97 -0.08
C GLU A 232 17.01 -18.49 -0.16
N CYS A 233 16.77 -17.96 -1.37
CA CYS A 233 16.43 -16.55 -1.58
C CYS A 233 15.10 -16.18 -0.92
N LEU A 234 14.09 -17.05 -1.01
CA LEU A 234 12.78 -16.81 -0.41
C LEU A 234 12.83 -16.90 1.13
N ASN A 235 13.59 -17.83 1.68
CA ASN A 235 13.79 -17.92 3.12
C ASN A 235 14.47 -16.68 3.67
N GLU A 236 15.53 -16.21 3.03
CA GLU A 236 16.23 -14.99 3.42
C GLU A 236 15.34 -13.76 3.31
N HIS A 237 14.52 -13.66 2.25
CA HIS A 237 13.50 -12.62 2.14
C HIS A 237 12.53 -12.64 3.32
N CYS A 238 12.02 -13.84 3.67
CA CYS A 238 11.12 -13.99 4.81
C CYS A 238 11.82 -13.69 6.15
N ASP A 239 13.11 -13.94 6.27
CA ASP A 239 13.88 -13.60 7.47
C ASP A 239 13.99 -12.09 7.64
N TYR A 240 14.34 -11.33 6.59
CA TYR A 240 14.39 -9.87 6.65
C TYR A 240 13.01 -9.25 6.96
N LEU A 241 11.97 -9.69 6.24
CA LEU A 241 10.61 -9.17 6.47
C LEU A 241 10.11 -9.55 7.86
N GLY A 242 10.39 -10.77 8.33
CA GLY A 242 10.06 -11.24 9.66
C GLY A 242 10.72 -10.42 10.78
N HIS A 243 11.97 -9.98 10.62
CA HIS A 243 12.63 -9.05 11.55
C HIS A 243 11.94 -7.70 11.58
N GLY A 244 11.59 -7.12 10.42
CA GLY A 244 10.84 -5.87 10.35
C GLY A 244 9.48 -5.98 11.05
N ILE A 245 8.72 -7.06 10.75
CA ILE A 245 7.43 -7.33 11.38
C ILE A 245 7.58 -7.49 12.90
N ALA A 246 8.60 -8.20 13.38
CA ALA A 246 8.87 -8.35 14.81
C ALA A 246 9.15 -7.00 15.48
N GLY A 247 9.90 -6.11 14.82
CA GLY A 247 10.12 -4.74 15.26
C GLY A 247 8.80 -3.98 15.43
N PHE A 248 7.91 -4.07 14.45
CA PHE A 248 6.58 -3.45 14.53
C PHE A 248 5.72 -4.05 15.63
N ILE A 249 5.76 -5.37 15.85
CA ILE A 249 5.07 -6.02 16.97
C ILE A 249 5.57 -5.46 18.29
N ASN A 250 6.89 -5.34 18.47
CA ASN A 250 7.47 -4.82 19.71
C ASN A 250 7.13 -3.35 20.00
N ILE A 251 6.85 -2.55 18.94
CA ILE A 251 6.50 -1.13 19.08
C ILE A 251 5.01 -0.93 19.31
N PHE A 252 4.15 -1.64 18.56
CA PHE A 252 2.72 -1.37 18.47
C PHE A 252 1.85 -2.44 19.12
N SER A 253 2.36 -3.68 19.31
CA SER A 253 1.57 -4.85 19.77
C SER A 253 0.17 -4.92 19.11
N PRO A 254 0.08 -4.89 17.77
CA PRO A 254 -1.19 -4.75 17.08
C PRO A 254 -2.02 -6.05 17.19
N GLN A 255 -3.35 -5.92 17.08
CA GLN A 255 -4.23 -7.08 17.00
C GLN A 255 -4.02 -7.84 15.68
N ARG A 256 -3.79 -7.13 14.59
CA ARG A 256 -3.56 -7.74 13.27
C ARG A 256 -2.44 -7.07 12.50
N ILE A 257 -1.70 -7.89 11.76
CA ILE A 257 -0.78 -7.44 10.72
C ILE A 257 -1.27 -8.03 9.41
N VAL A 258 -1.70 -7.17 8.50
CA VAL A 258 -2.22 -7.55 7.19
C VAL A 258 -1.13 -7.37 6.14
N ILE A 259 -0.80 -8.44 5.42
CA ILE A 259 0.24 -8.46 4.38
C ILE A 259 -0.42 -8.45 3.01
N GLY A 260 -0.23 -7.37 2.27
CA GLY A 260 -0.66 -7.21 0.88
C GLY A 260 0.50 -7.24 -0.12
N GLY A 261 0.19 -6.98 -1.39
CA GLY A 261 1.13 -7.02 -2.50
C GLY A 261 1.26 -8.42 -3.12
N GLY A 262 1.88 -8.49 -4.31
CA GLY A 262 1.87 -9.72 -5.12
C GLY A 262 2.43 -10.97 -4.44
N LEU A 263 3.39 -10.83 -3.54
CA LEU A 263 3.93 -11.98 -2.79
C LEU A 263 2.94 -12.55 -1.77
N SER A 264 1.98 -11.77 -1.28
CA SER A 264 0.96 -12.30 -0.36
C SER A 264 0.01 -13.31 -1.05
N GLU A 265 -0.08 -13.25 -2.38
CA GLU A 265 -0.87 -14.16 -3.22
C GLU A 265 -0.13 -15.47 -3.54
N ALA A 266 1.15 -15.60 -3.15
CA ALA A 266 1.96 -16.79 -3.42
C ALA A 266 1.39 -18.07 -2.77
N GLY A 267 0.56 -17.92 -1.74
CA GLY A 267 -0.10 -19.00 -1.00
C GLY A 267 0.17 -18.95 0.50
N SER A 268 -0.55 -19.77 1.26
CA SER A 268 -0.49 -19.76 2.74
C SER A 268 0.92 -19.97 3.28
N PHE A 269 1.76 -20.72 2.60
CA PHE A 269 3.14 -20.99 3.02
C PHE A 269 3.96 -19.71 3.24
N TYR A 270 3.70 -18.66 2.46
CA TYR A 270 4.40 -17.39 2.59
C TYR A 270 4.03 -16.67 3.90
N ILE A 271 2.75 -16.58 4.17
CA ILE A 271 2.23 -15.99 5.43
C ILE A 271 2.67 -16.83 6.64
N ASP A 272 2.66 -18.17 6.54
CA ASP A 272 3.10 -19.06 7.60
C ASP A 272 4.59 -18.87 7.93
N LYS A 273 5.44 -18.70 6.90
CA LYS A 273 6.85 -18.36 7.08
C LYS A 273 7.03 -17.01 7.78
N LEU A 274 6.29 -15.99 7.38
CA LEU A 274 6.36 -14.68 8.02
C LEU A 274 5.91 -14.73 9.47
N ARG A 275 4.84 -15.47 9.76
CA ARG A 275 4.34 -15.69 11.12
C ARG A 275 5.39 -16.36 12.00
N GLU A 276 5.99 -17.44 11.51
CA GLU A 276 7.06 -18.17 12.23
C GLU A 276 8.24 -17.24 12.57
N ARG A 277 8.73 -16.44 11.58
CA ARG A 277 9.87 -15.54 11.79
C ARG A 277 9.52 -14.41 12.72
N ALA A 278 8.39 -13.76 12.52
CA ALA A 278 7.94 -12.65 13.37
C ALA A 278 7.80 -13.11 14.83
N GLN A 279 7.18 -14.24 15.08
CA GLN A 279 7.05 -14.80 16.44
C GLN A 279 8.41 -15.16 17.06
N ARG A 280 9.35 -15.64 16.25
CA ARG A 280 10.70 -15.98 16.71
C ARG A 280 11.51 -14.77 17.18
N TYR A 281 11.30 -13.60 16.55
CA TYR A 281 12.12 -12.41 16.76
C TYR A 281 11.42 -11.35 17.63
N ALA A 282 10.10 -11.41 17.78
CA ALA A 282 9.36 -10.50 18.65
C ALA A 282 9.46 -10.92 20.14
N ILE A 283 9.26 -9.93 21.01
CA ILE A 283 9.05 -10.19 22.44
C ILE A 283 7.73 -10.97 22.58
N ALA A 284 7.77 -12.12 23.25
CA ALA A 284 6.63 -13.03 23.31
C ALA A 284 5.34 -12.38 23.82
N ASP A 285 5.44 -11.55 24.86
CA ASP A 285 4.29 -10.85 25.43
C ASP A 285 3.70 -9.81 24.46
N CYS A 286 4.54 -9.14 23.64
CA CYS A 286 4.08 -8.20 22.63
C CYS A 286 3.36 -8.91 21.47
N ALA A 287 3.77 -10.15 21.15
CA ALA A 287 3.24 -10.96 20.06
C ALA A 287 2.01 -11.80 20.45
N LEU A 288 1.67 -11.89 21.73
CA LEU A 288 0.72 -12.87 22.29
C LEU A 288 -0.63 -12.91 21.54
N ASN A 289 -1.16 -11.74 21.15
CA ASN A 289 -2.47 -11.62 20.51
C ASN A 289 -2.40 -11.12 19.07
N THR A 290 -1.18 -11.00 18.51
CA THR A 290 -1.01 -10.52 17.13
C THR A 290 -1.26 -11.63 16.12
N VAL A 291 -2.20 -11.42 15.19
CA VAL A 291 -2.48 -12.32 14.08
C VAL A 291 -1.91 -11.74 12.79
N ILE A 292 -1.04 -12.48 12.10
CA ILE A 292 -0.51 -12.12 10.79
C ILE A 292 -1.32 -12.83 9.72
N MET A 293 -1.84 -12.11 8.73
CA MET A 293 -2.77 -12.63 7.73
C MET A 293 -2.61 -11.94 6.37
N PRO A 294 -3.01 -12.57 5.26
CA PRO A 294 -2.98 -11.93 3.95
C PRO A 294 -4.10 -10.90 3.82
N ALA A 295 -3.88 -9.91 2.96
CA ALA A 295 -4.89 -8.95 2.53
C ALA A 295 -6.03 -9.65 1.75
N GLU A 296 -7.25 -9.14 1.85
CA GLU A 296 -8.44 -9.73 1.22
C GLU A 296 -8.99 -8.89 0.06
N LEU A 297 -8.79 -7.57 0.06
CA LEU A 297 -9.44 -6.66 -0.88
C LEU A 297 -8.69 -6.51 -2.21
N GLY A 298 -7.42 -6.91 -2.25
CA GLY A 298 -6.59 -6.80 -3.45
C GLY A 298 -6.62 -5.38 -4.04
N ASN A 299 -6.92 -5.27 -5.33
CA ASN A 299 -6.96 -4.00 -6.06
C ASN A 299 -8.06 -3.01 -5.62
N LYS A 300 -9.00 -3.43 -4.78
CA LYS A 300 -10.08 -2.57 -4.28
C LYS A 300 -9.71 -1.82 -3.00
N ALA A 301 -8.66 -2.26 -2.32
CA ALA A 301 -8.26 -1.73 -1.01
C ALA A 301 -8.05 -0.21 -1.02
N GLY A 302 -7.33 0.32 -2.02
CA GLY A 302 -7.05 1.76 -2.14
C GLY A 302 -8.32 2.60 -2.26
N CYS A 303 -9.23 2.26 -3.19
CA CYS A 303 -10.50 2.98 -3.36
C CYS A 303 -11.40 2.87 -2.12
N MET A 304 -11.47 1.69 -1.48
CA MET A 304 -12.26 1.48 -0.27
C MET A 304 -11.72 2.29 0.91
N GLY A 305 -10.40 2.31 1.06
CA GLY A 305 -9.74 3.14 2.07
C GLY A 305 -9.94 4.63 1.83
N ALA A 306 -9.85 5.06 0.57
CA ALA A 306 -10.12 6.43 0.17
C ALA A 306 -11.56 6.85 0.55
N ALA A 307 -12.54 6.02 0.25
CA ALA A 307 -13.93 6.27 0.66
C ALA A 307 -14.08 6.31 2.19
N SER A 308 -13.37 5.43 2.93
CA SER A 308 -13.38 5.41 4.39
C SER A 308 -12.76 6.64 5.02
N LEU A 309 -11.72 7.20 4.38
CA LEU A 309 -11.10 8.45 4.84
C LEU A 309 -12.11 9.58 4.90
N VAL A 310 -12.93 9.76 3.87
CA VAL A 310 -13.95 10.82 3.83
C VAL A 310 -14.94 10.66 4.98
N LYS A 311 -15.38 9.44 5.29
CA LYS A 311 -16.32 9.16 6.39
C LYS A 311 -15.80 9.55 7.78
N GLN A 312 -14.50 9.70 7.95
CA GLN A 312 -13.90 10.16 9.22
C GLN A 312 -13.95 11.69 9.40
N TYR A 313 -14.25 12.43 8.33
CA TYR A 313 -14.26 13.90 8.33
C TYR A 313 -15.64 14.52 8.02
N VAL A 314 -16.60 13.72 7.62
CA VAL A 314 -18.00 14.10 7.36
C VAL A 314 -18.92 13.45 8.39
#